data_3aa7a0b34c3c7363e9080309176bd2a3
#
_entry.id   3aa7a0b34c3c7363e9080309176bd2a3
#
_cell.length_a   1.000
_cell.length_b   1.000
_cell.length_c   1.000
_cell.angle_alpha   90.00
_cell.angle_beta   90.00
_cell.angle_gamma   90.00
#
_symmetry.space_group_name_H-M   'P 1'
#
loop_
_entity.id
_entity.type
_entity.pdbx_description
1 polymer ?
#
loop_
_entity_poly.entity_id
_entity_poly.type
_entity_poly.pdbx_seq_one_letter_code
_entity_poly.pdbx_strand_id
1 'polypeptide(L)'
;MFKANKDSRLIIGRGQSLSDPRHNIDIIIPDSHRNGHIWCFGTTRVGKTRVMENMAEQDIRKGYSVVIIDPKGDIELFSKVVQVAFEEGRQDELMLVTPIFPAYSAIIDPLGYYFMPEELVGHIVSGVEVGKEKFFYNVAYEISLIVVQALVLLAKNEGKPPLFNLNDVKNRISRTELEKLKAEVDSIDSDEARQLSSDMQKILDSPPDYYGKVSSSLRVALMELTSGNIGKIIGKADENRFLKRLEEGKRVIMIVQLGSLITRKAAFTVGKVVISMIQSFVGRVFASGRKVT
;
A
#
# COMPACT_ATOMS: atom_id res chain seq x y z
N MET A 1 -11.40 -17.18 -14.78
CA MET A 1 -10.71 -16.44 -15.87
C MET A 1 -11.77 -15.55 -16.54
N PHE A 2 -11.85 -14.28 -16.14
CA PHE A 2 -12.84 -13.37 -16.70
C PHE A 2 -12.37 -12.92 -18.10
N LYS A 3 -13.13 -13.21 -19.12
CA LYS A 3 -12.89 -12.64 -20.45
C LYS A 3 -13.28 -11.17 -20.39
N ALA A 4 -12.32 -10.27 -20.50
CA ALA A 4 -12.63 -8.87 -20.75
C ALA A 4 -13.48 -8.81 -22.04
N ASN A 5 -14.66 -8.23 -21.95
CA ASN A 5 -15.49 -8.01 -23.12
C ASN A 5 -14.77 -6.98 -24.00
N LYS A 6 -14.36 -7.35 -25.20
CA LYS A 6 -13.62 -6.46 -26.12
C LYS A 6 -14.34 -5.14 -26.43
N ASP A 7 -15.66 -5.10 -26.20
CA ASP A 7 -16.52 -3.91 -26.40
C ASP A 7 -16.79 -3.14 -25.10
N SER A 8 -16.08 -3.46 -24.01
CA SER A 8 -16.25 -2.77 -22.75
C SER A 8 -15.70 -1.34 -22.83
N ARG A 9 -16.49 -0.39 -22.38
CA ARG A 9 -16.19 1.05 -22.46
C ARG A 9 -16.64 1.78 -21.20
N LEU A 10 -15.91 2.81 -20.83
CA LEU A 10 -16.28 3.75 -19.78
C LEU A 10 -16.99 4.96 -20.40
N ILE A 11 -18.16 5.31 -19.90
CA ILE A 11 -18.88 6.53 -20.28
C ILE A 11 -18.52 7.61 -19.24
N ILE A 12 -17.78 8.63 -19.67
CA ILE A 12 -17.37 9.73 -18.79
C ILE A 12 -18.48 10.74 -18.62
N GLY A 13 -19.28 10.94 -19.67
CA GLY A 13 -20.35 11.92 -19.68
C GLY A 13 -21.01 12.03 -21.06
N ARG A 14 -21.80 13.07 -21.25
CA ARG A 14 -22.44 13.40 -22.51
C ARG A 14 -21.99 14.75 -23.03
N GLY A 15 -21.83 14.86 -24.32
CA GLY A 15 -21.47 16.07 -25.00
C GLY A 15 -22.28 16.25 -26.30
N GLN A 16 -22.04 17.33 -27.00
CA GLN A 16 -22.64 17.59 -28.31
C GLN A 16 -21.66 17.19 -29.41
N SER A 17 -22.18 16.62 -30.48
CA SER A 17 -21.37 16.35 -31.66
C SER A 17 -20.89 17.65 -32.31
N LEU A 18 -19.61 17.72 -32.65
CA LEU A 18 -19.04 18.88 -33.33
C LEU A 18 -19.57 18.99 -34.78
N SER A 19 -19.97 17.88 -35.39
CA SER A 19 -20.53 17.83 -36.76
C SER A 19 -22.03 18.15 -36.80
N ASP A 20 -22.77 17.84 -35.72
CA ASP A 20 -24.19 18.22 -35.57
C ASP A 20 -24.51 18.50 -34.09
N PRO A 21 -24.47 19.76 -33.66
CA PRO A 21 -24.70 20.14 -32.26
C PRO A 21 -26.08 19.78 -31.69
N ARG A 22 -27.04 19.38 -32.53
CA ARG A 22 -28.37 18.93 -32.11
C ARG A 22 -28.35 17.50 -31.55
N HIS A 23 -27.29 16.74 -31.83
CA HIS A 23 -27.13 15.37 -31.36
C HIS A 23 -26.21 15.30 -30.13
N ASN A 24 -26.75 14.77 -29.04
CA ASN A 24 -25.99 14.41 -27.88
C ASN A 24 -25.28 13.07 -28.13
N ILE A 25 -24.01 12.99 -27.79
CA ILE A 25 -23.19 11.80 -27.89
C ILE A 25 -22.61 11.44 -26.54
N ASP A 26 -22.45 10.15 -26.26
CA ASP A 26 -21.71 9.70 -25.09
C ASP A 26 -20.19 9.91 -25.31
N ILE A 27 -19.53 10.50 -24.34
CA ILE A 27 -18.07 10.62 -24.31
C ILE A 27 -17.54 9.35 -23.68
N ILE A 28 -16.87 8.53 -24.47
CA ILE A 28 -16.45 7.20 -24.08
C ILE A 28 -14.93 7.03 -24.10
N ILE A 29 -14.42 6.20 -23.19
CA ILE A 29 -13.06 5.67 -23.21
C ILE A 29 -13.17 4.14 -23.32
N PRO A 30 -12.64 3.51 -24.37
CA PRO A 30 -12.55 2.05 -24.44
C PRO A 30 -11.70 1.52 -23.28
N ASP A 31 -12.12 0.42 -22.64
CA ASP A 31 -11.36 -0.15 -21.53
C ASP A 31 -9.93 -0.58 -21.95
N SER A 32 -9.74 -0.94 -23.22
CA SER A 32 -8.40 -1.19 -23.79
C SER A 32 -7.45 0.02 -23.75
N HIS A 33 -7.99 1.23 -23.68
CA HIS A 33 -7.21 2.48 -23.58
C HIS A 33 -6.95 2.90 -22.12
N ARG A 34 -7.47 2.16 -21.14
CA ARG A 34 -7.34 2.47 -19.70
C ARG A 34 -6.12 1.85 -19.04
N ASN A 35 -5.22 1.23 -19.81
CA ASN A 35 -3.96 0.66 -19.29
C ASN A 35 -2.95 1.72 -18.81
N GLY A 36 -3.22 2.99 -19.10
CA GLY A 36 -2.45 4.13 -18.63
C GLY A 36 -3.14 4.90 -17.50
N HIS A 37 -2.59 6.06 -17.17
CA HIS A 37 -3.13 6.93 -16.14
C HIS A 37 -4.15 7.92 -16.74
N ILE A 38 -5.22 8.18 -15.97
CA ILE A 38 -6.19 9.24 -16.25
C ILE A 38 -5.98 10.36 -15.22
N TRP A 39 -5.80 11.59 -15.69
CA TRP A 39 -5.68 12.77 -14.84
C TRP A 39 -6.94 13.62 -14.95
N CYS A 40 -7.59 13.90 -13.82
CA CYS A 40 -8.76 14.75 -13.74
C CYS A 40 -8.41 16.04 -12.99
N PHE A 41 -8.34 17.16 -13.72
CA PHE A 41 -8.01 18.47 -13.17
C PHE A 41 -9.26 19.35 -13.05
N GLY A 42 -9.28 20.19 -12.04
CA GLY A 42 -10.34 21.18 -11.85
C GLY A 42 -10.29 21.79 -10.46
N THR A 43 -10.92 22.95 -10.31
CA THR A 43 -11.08 23.62 -9.01
C THR A 43 -12.07 22.84 -8.12
N THR A 44 -12.32 23.31 -6.90
CA THR A 44 -13.35 22.75 -6.04
C THR A 44 -14.76 22.93 -6.65
N ARG A 45 -15.67 21.98 -6.42
CA ARG A 45 -17.07 21.99 -6.85
C ARG A 45 -17.34 21.92 -8.37
N VAL A 46 -16.36 21.56 -9.19
CA VAL A 46 -16.54 21.38 -10.65
C VAL A 46 -16.90 19.94 -11.06
N GLY A 47 -17.23 19.06 -10.11
CA GLY A 47 -17.72 17.72 -10.41
C GLY A 47 -16.65 16.62 -10.49
N LYS A 48 -15.39 16.86 -10.05
CA LYS A 48 -14.34 15.81 -10.06
C LYS A 48 -14.76 14.53 -9.35
N THR A 49 -15.33 14.65 -8.13
CA THR A 49 -15.80 13.49 -7.36
C THR A 49 -16.89 12.75 -8.10
N ARG A 50 -17.82 13.47 -8.77
CA ARG A 50 -18.88 12.84 -9.59
C ARG A 50 -18.34 12.03 -10.76
N VAL A 51 -17.24 12.49 -11.37
CA VAL A 51 -16.56 11.68 -12.41
C VAL A 51 -15.99 10.41 -11.80
N MET A 52 -15.34 10.49 -10.62
CA MET A 52 -14.80 9.32 -9.92
C MET A 52 -15.90 8.34 -9.49
N GLU A 53 -17.01 8.84 -8.95
CA GLU A 53 -18.19 8.04 -8.61
C GLU A 53 -18.73 7.27 -9.84
N ASN A 54 -18.90 7.99 -10.97
CA ASN A 54 -19.37 7.38 -12.20
C ASN A 54 -18.42 6.31 -12.74
N MET A 55 -17.11 6.54 -12.65
CA MET A 55 -16.10 5.56 -13.04
C MET A 55 -16.14 4.33 -12.12
N ALA A 56 -16.15 4.53 -10.81
CA ALA A 56 -16.18 3.46 -9.83
C ALA A 56 -17.45 2.61 -9.97
N GLU A 57 -18.62 3.24 -10.14
CA GLU A 57 -19.89 2.54 -10.38
C GLU A 57 -19.80 1.62 -11.59
N GLN A 58 -19.37 2.14 -12.75
CA GLN A 58 -19.26 1.35 -13.96
C GLN A 58 -18.28 0.19 -13.83
N ASP A 59 -17.14 0.41 -13.17
CA ASP A 59 -16.12 -0.64 -12.96
C ASP A 59 -16.63 -1.73 -12.00
N ILE A 60 -17.33 -1.35 -10.94
CA ILE A 60 -17.97 -2.33 -10.03
C ILE A 60 -19.02 -3.15 -10.79
N ARG A 61 -19.91 -2.52 -11.58
CA ARG A 61 -20.94 -3.22 -12.39
C ARG A 61 -20.33 -4.15 -13.44
N LYS A 62 -19.17 -3.80 -14.00
CA LYS A 62 -18.43 -4.67 -14.93
C LYS A 62 -17.71 -5.83 -14.23
N GLY A 63 -17.69 -5.88 -12.92
CA GLY A 63 -17.02 -6.93 -12.15
C GLY A 63 -15.52 -6.70 -11.96
N TYR A 64 -15.00 -5.48 -12.14
CA TYR A 64 -13.59 -5.18 -11.90
C TYR A 64 -13.29 -5.06 -10.41
N SER A 65 -12.05 -5.31 -10.03
CA SER A 65 -11.52 -4.89 -8.73
C SER A 65 -11.31 -3.39 -8.75
N VAL A 66 -11.71 -2.72 -7.68
CA VAL A 66 -11.62 -1.26 -7.56
C VAL A 66 -10.95 -0.91 -6.24
N VAL A 67 -9.93 -0.07 -6.29
CA VAL A 67 -9.29 0.50 -5.10
C VAL A 67 -9.40 2.01 -5.17
N ILE A 68 -10.05 2.59 -4.17
CA ILE A 68 -10.24 4.03 -4.03
C ILE A 68 -9.45 4.51 -2.83
N ILE A 69 -8.51 5.42 -3.05
CA ILE A 69 -7.79 6.09 -1.96
C ILE A 69 -8.32 7.51 -1.89
N ASP A 70 -9.14 7.78 -0.88
CA ASP A 70 -9.74 9.08 -0.65
C ASP A 70 -9.09 9.75 0.58
N PRO A 71 -8.19 10.72 0.36
CA PRO A 71 -7.54 11.42 1.45
C PRO A 71 -8.51 12.22 2.33
N LYS A 72 -9.61 12.70 1.79
CA LYS A 72 -10.56 13.56 2.50
C LYS A 72 -11.61 12.80 3.29
N GLY A 73 -12.04 11.65 2.78
CA GLY A 73 -13.17 10.90 3.33
C GLY A 73 -14.52 11.42 2.84
N ASP A 74 -14.72 11.43 1.51
CA ASP A 74 -15.97 11.87 0.89
C ASP A 74 -17.08 10.84 1.12
N ILE A 75 -18.10 11.23 1.87
CA ILE A 75 -19.18 10.33 2.24
C ILE A 75 -20.09 9.97 1.04
N GLU A 76 -20.22 10.84 0.05
CA GLU A 76 -21.04 10.57 -1.14
C GLU A 76 -20.38 9.51 -2.01
N LEU A 77 -19.07 9.63 -2.25
CA LEU A 77 -18.29 8.60 -2.96
C LEU A 77 -18.34 7.26 -2.23
N PHE A 78 -18.13 7.25 -0.90
CA PHE A 78 -18.23 6.04 -0.09
C PHE A 78 -19.62 5.40 -0.22
N SER A 79 -20.69 6.18 0.01
CA SER A 79 -22.07 5.69 -0.05
C SER A 79 -22.42 5.13 -1.41
N LYS A 80 -21.96 5.78 -2.49
CA LYS A 80 -22.20 5.33 -3.87
C LYS A 80 -21.52 3.98 -4.13
N VAL A 81 -20.27 3.81 -3.71
CA VAL A 81 -19.53 2.54 -3.89
C VAL A 81 -20.19 1.41 -3.12
N VAL A 82 -20.58 1.65 -1.87
CA VAL A 82 -21.27 0.66 -1.05
C VAL A 82 -22.61 0.29 -1.68
N GLN A 83 -23.42 1.27 -2.07
CA GLN A 83 -24.72 1.04 -2.72
C GLN A 83 -24.55 0.12 -3.94
N VAL A 84 -23.66 0.47 -4.85
CA VAL A 84 -23.46 -0.30 -6.10
C VAL A 84 -22.93 -1.71 -5.81
N ALA A 85 -22.05 -1.86 -4.82
CA ALA A 85 -21.58 -3.18 -4.43
C ALA A 85 -22.73 -4.09 -3.92
N PHE A 86 -23.68 -3.53 -3.17
CA PHE A 86 -24.87 -4.26 -2.74
C PHE A 86 -25.82 -4.58 -3.90
N GLU A 87 -26.04 -3.62 -4.82
CA GLU A 87 -26.88 -3.82 -6.01
C GLU A 87 -26.36 -4.95 -6.92
N GLU A 88 -25.02 -5.09 -7.00
CA GLU A 88 -24.36 -6.14 -7.79
C GLU A 88 -24.10 -7.45 -7.01
N GLY A 89 -24.56 -7.56 -5.76
CA GLY A 89 -24.33 -8.73 -4.91
C GLY A 89 -22.85 -8.94 -4.55
N ARG A 90 -22.04 -7.87 -4.50
CA ARG A 90 -20.60 -7.87 -4.28
C ARG A 90 -20.19 -7.36 -2.89
N GLN A 91 -21.10 -7.37 -1.92
CA GLN A 91 -20.88 -6.86 -0.57
C GLN A 91 -19.75 -7.59 0.19
N ASP A 92 -19.50 -8.86 -0.12
CA ASP A 92 -18.41 -9.66 0.47
C ASP A 92 -17.02 -9.27 -0.08
N GLU A 93 -16.99 -8.50 -1.16
CA GLU A 93 -15.76 -7.94 -1.75
C GLU A 93 -15.38 -6.58 -1.15
N LEU A 94 -16.29 -5.95 -0.37
CA LEU A 94 -16.06 -4.63 0.24
C LEU A 94 -15.01 -4.72 1.36
N MET A 95 -14.07 -3.79 1.32
CA MET A 95 -13.09 -3.57 2.38
C MET A 95 -12.98 -2.06 2.64
N LEU A 96 -13.28 -1.65 3.86
CA LEU A 96 -13.04 -0.29 4.32
C LEU A 96 -11.73 -0.25 5.11
N VAL A 97 -10.84 0.68 4.77
CA VAL A 97 -9.62 0.98 5.52
C VAL A 97 -9.69 2.42 5.97
N THR A 98 -9.85 2.65 7.26
CA THR A 98 -10.02 4.01 7.80
C THR A 98 -9.48 4.15 9.22
N PRO A 99 -8.55 5.09 9.47
CA PRO A 99 -8.10 5.41 10.81
C PRO A 99 -9.13 6.26 11.61
N ILE A 100 -10.15 6.82 10.92
CA ILE A 100 -11.17 7.65 11.59
C ILE A 100 -12.08 6.76 12.44
N PHE A 101 -12.46 5.59 11.90
CA PHE A 101 -13.32 4.61 12.55
C PHE A 101 -12.64 3.24 12.58
N PRO A 102 -11.58 3.05 13.38
CA PRO A 102 -10.77 1.83 13.34
C PRO A 102 -11.54 0.56 13.72
N ALA A 103 -12.65 0.66 14.45
CA ALA A 103 -13.50 -0.48 14.78
C ALA A 103 -14.24 -1.08 13.57
N TYR A 104 -14.43 -0.29 12.52
CA TYR A 104 -15.06 -0.71 11.26
C TYR A 104 -14.05 -0.93 10.13
N SER A 105 -12.78 -0.70 10.39
CA SER A 105 -11.73 -0.82 9.40
C SER A 105 -11.25 -2.26 9.25
N ALA A 106 -10.98 -2.67 8.03
CA ALA A 106 -10.14 -3.82 7.80
C ALA A 106 -8.73 -3.54 8.33
N ILE A 107 -8.11 -4.56 8.91
CA ILE A 107 -6.69 -4.52 9.30
C ILE A 107 -5.87 -4.92 8.09
N ILE A 108 -4.89 -4.10 7.74
CA ILE A 108 -3.92 -4.39 6.69
C ILE A 108 -2.53 -4.44 7.31
N ASP A 109 -1.83 -5.53 7.11
CA ASP A 109 -0.42 -5.66 7.49
C ASP A 109 0.43 -5.61 6.23
N PRO A 110 1.19 -4.53 5.99
CA PRO A 110 2.02 -4.42 4.80
C PRO A 110 3.16 -5.43 4.77
N LEU A 111 3.50 -6.04 5.91
CA LEU A 111 4.55 -7.05 6.03
C LEU A 111 3.99 -8.48 6.09
N GLY A 112 2.67 -8.64 6.15
CA GLY A 112 2.01 -9.96 6.29
C GLY A 112 2.00 -10.82 5.04
N TYR A 113 2.42 -10.28 3.89
CA TYR A 113 2.48 -11.01 2.64
C TYR A 113 3.51 -10.41 1.68
N TYR A 114 4.49 -11.20 1.24
CA TYR A 114 5.53 -10.76 0.32
C TYR A 114 6.06 -11.94 -0.51
N PHE A 115 6.67 -11.64 -1.64
CA PHE A 115 7.38 -12.58 -2.49
C PHE A 115 8.89 -12.56 -2.23
N MET A 116 9.44 -11.36 -2.00
CA MET A 116 10.85 -11.16 -1.68
C MET A 116 11.01 -10.12 -0.56
N PRO A 117 12.04 -10.24 0.31
CA PRO A 117 12.26 -9.34 1.45
C PRO A 117 12.34 -7.86 1.08
N GLU A 118 12.83 -7.54 -0.12
CA GLU A 118 12.99 -6.17 -0.61
C GLU A 118 11.64 -5.45 -0.78
N GLU A 119 10.55 -6.19 -1.03
CA GLU A 119 9.20 -5.61 -1.06
C GLU A 119 8.83 -5.01 0.30
N LEU A 120 9.16 -5.73 1.39
CA LEU A 120 8.89 -5.30 2.76
C LEU A 120 9.63 -4.00 3.08
N VAL A 121 10.89 -3.91 2.64
CA VAL A 121 11.68 -2.68 2.79
C VAL A 121 11.01 -1.54 2.04
N GLY A 122 10.56 -1.77 0.81
CA GLY A 122 9.80 -0.81 0.01
C GLY A 122 8.55 -0.29 0.75
N HIS A 123 7.80 -1.17 1.41
CA HIS A 123 6.62 -0.78 2.21
C HIS A 123 7.00 0.05 3.44
N ILE A 124 8.06 -0.34 4.16
CA ILE A 124 8.54 0.38 5.34
C ILE A 124 8.97 1.80 4.97
N VAL A 125 9.83 1.94 3.96
CA VAL A 125 10.40 3.26 3.60
C VAL A 125 9.44 4.13 2.78
N SER A 126 8.35 3.59 2.24
CA SER A 126 7.33 4.38 1.54
C SER A 126 6.73 5.47 2.43
N GLY A 127 6.68 5.23 3.74
CA GLY A 127 6.26 6.21 4.75
C GLY A 127 7.31 7.28 5.07
N VAL A 128 8.58 7.07 4.71
CA VAL A 128 9.65 8.03 4.98
C VAL A 128 9.56 9.20 3.99
N GLU A 129 9.63 10.42 4.49
CA GLU A 129 9.65 11.60 3.63
C GLU A 129 11.00 11.70 2.90
N VAL A 130 10.94 11.71 1.58
CA VAL A 130 12.12 12.01 0.76
C VAL A 130 12.29 13.52 0.74
N GLY A 131 13.20 14.03 1.59
CA GLY A 131 13.60 15.44 1.59
C GLY A 131 14.40 15.81 0.31
N LYS A 132 14.89 17.05 0.25
CA LYS A 132 15.79 17.49 -0.83
C LYS A 132 17.05 16.63 -0.95
N GLU A 133 17.52 16.09 0.17
CA GLU A 133 18.64 15.16 0.24
C GLU A 133 18.13 13.73 0.36
N LYS A 134 18.45 12.91 -0.62
CA LYS A 134 18.12 11.47 -0.62
C LYS A 134 18.87 10.69 0.47
N PHE A 135 19.82 11.31 1.12
CA PHE A 135 20.68 10.68 2.14
C PHE A 135 19.89 9.98 3.24
N PHE A 136 18.98 10.69 3.90
CA PHE A 136 18.17 10.11 4.99
C PHE A 136 17.27 8.95 4.53
N TYR A 137 16.77 9.04 3.29
CA TYR A 137 16.02 7.94 2.69
C TYR A 137 16.89 6.71 2.47
N ASN A 138 18.11 6.88 1.94
CA ASN A 138 19.04 5.78 1.70
C ASN A 138 19.43 5.08 2.99
N VAL A 139 19.70 5.83 4.06
CA VAL A 139 20.02 5.25 5.38
C VAL A 139 18.79 4.53 5.97
N ALA A 140 17.59 5.10 5.84
CA ALA A 140 16.36 4.44 6.27
C ALA A 140 16.15 3.12 5.51
N TYR A 141 16.43 3.10 4.21
CA TYR A 141 16.39 1.90 3.40
C TYR A 141 17.41 0.85 3.88
N GLU A 142 18.66 1.23 4.07
CA GLU A 142 19.74 0.35 4.52
C GLU A 142 19.44 -0.28 5.89
N ILE A 143 19.02 0.52 6.89
CA ILE A 143 18.65 0.01 8.20
C ILE A 143 17.44 -0.94 8.09
N SER A 144 16.42 -0.57 7.31
CA SER A 144 15.24 -1.43 7.13
C SER A 144 15.60 -2.75 6.46
N LEU A 145 16.47 -2.72 5.44
CA LEU A 145 16.93 -3.92 4.73
C LEU A 145 17.62 -4.90 5.69
N ILE A 146 18.58 -4.41 6.47
CA ILE A 146 19.33 -5.23 7.43
C ILE A 146 18.38 -5.83 8.48
N VAL A 147 17.48 -5.04 9.07
CA VAL A 147 16.54 -5.55 10.07
C VAL A 147 15.59 -6.59 9.48
N VAL A 148 15.05 -6.35 8.28
CA VAL A 148 14.16 -7.31 7.61
C VAL A 148 14.89 -8.61 7.29
N GLN A 149 16.11 -8.53 6.72
CA GLN A 149 16.91 -9.71 6.42
C GLN A 149 17.25 -10.51 7.68
N ALA A 150 17.59 -9.84 8.77
CA ALA A 150 17.87 -10.49 10.05
C ALA A 150 16.62 -11.22 10.60
N LEU A 151 15.45 -10.59 10.58
CA LEU A 151 14.21 -11.21 11.05
C LEU A 151 13.81 -12.43 10.19
N VAL A 152 14.00 -12.33 8.87
CA VAL A 152 13.76 -13.45 7.94
C VAL A 152 14.74 -14.60 8.20
N LEU A 153 16.03 -14.29 8.37
CA LEU A 153 17.07 -15.29 8.61
C LEU A 153 16.87 -16.03 9.95
N LEU A 154 16.53 -15.30 11.01
CA LEU A 154 16.22 -15.88 12.33
C LEU A 154 15.03 -16.83 12.25
N ALA A 155 13.93 -16.40 11.59
CA ALA A 155 12.76 -17.25 11.41
C ALA A 155 13.09 -18.52 10.61
N LYS A 156 13.87 -18.38 9.53
CA LYS A 156 14.33 -19.50 8.70
C LYS A 156 15.18 -20.49 9.51
N ASN A 157 16.09 -19.98 10.36
CA ASN A 157 16.93 -20.82 11.22
C ASN A 157 16.11 -21.60 12.25
N GLU A 158 15.01 -21.01 12.74
CA GLU A 158 14.07 -21.68 13.66
C GLU A 158 13.08 -22.62 12.94
N GLY A 159 13.13 -22.73 11.63
CA GLY A 159 12.17 -23.50 10.82
C GLY A 159 10.74 -22.94 10.87
N LYS A 160 10.60 -21.65 11.14
CA LYS A 160 9.32 -20.94 11.23
C LYS A 160 9.09 -20.04 10.03
N PRO A 161 7.82 -19.80 9.64
CA PRO A 161 7.53 -18.74 8.67
C PRO A 161 7.94 -17.38 9.26
N PRO A 162 8.51 -16.47 8.47
CA PRO A 162 8.93 -15.14 8.92
C PRO A 162 7.71 -14.23 9.13
N LEU A 163 7.08 -14.36 10.29
CA LEU A 163 5.91 -13.59 10.69
C LEU A 163 6.35 -12.46 11.64
N PHE A 164 6.47 -11.26 11.10
CA PHE A 164 6.75 -10.03 11.85
C PHE A 164 5.97 -8.86 11.24
N ASN A 165 5.84 -7.79 12.00
CA ASN A 165 5.07 -6.61 11.63
C ASN A 165 5.90 -5.33 11.83
N LEU A 166 5.32 -4.17 11.50
CA LEU A 166 6.02 -2.88 11.63
C LEU A 166 6.47 -2.55 13.06
N ASN A 167 5.79 -3.06 14.11
CA ASN A 167 6.27 -2.89 15.48
C ASN A 167 7.54 -3.69 15.75
N ASP A 168 7.63 -4.91 15.20
CA ASP A 168 8.82 -5.74 15.36
C ASP A 168 10.02 -5.05 14.70
N VAL A 169 9.85 -4.51 13.50
CA VAL A 169 10.89 -3.71 12.84
C VAL A 169 11.24 -2.46 13.65
N LYS A 170 10.24 -1.68 14.08
CA LYS A 170 10.45 -0.47 14.89
C LYS A 170 11.26 -0.73 16.15
N ASN A 171 11.00 -1.86 16.80
CA ASN A 171 11.68 -2.22 18.05
C ASN A 171 13.13 -2.65 17.83
N ARG A 172 13.56 -2.96 16.61
CA ARG A 172 14.92 -3.41 16.27
C ARG A 172 15.81 -2.32 15.64
N ILE A 173 15.29 -1.12 15.38
CA ILE A 173 16.05 -0.04 14.68
C ILE A 173 16.90 0.83 15.61
N SER A 174 16.77 0.75 16.93
CA SER A 174 17.69 1.49 17.82
C SER A 174 19.07 0.83 17.82
N ARG A 175 20.12 1.62 18.07
CA ARG A 175 21.50 1.08 18.10
C ARG A 175 21.63 -0.12 19.02
N THR A 176 21.14 0.00 20.25
CA THR A 176 21.21 -1.08 21.27
C THR A 176 20.44 -2.32 20.82
N GLU A 177 19.28 -2.16 20.20
CA GLU A 177 18.50 -3.30 19.71
C GLU A 177 19.12 -3.91 18.44
N LEU A 178 19.77 -3.10 17.60
CA LEU A 178 20.54 -3.60 16.46
C LEU A 178 21.78 -4.39 16.89
N GLU A 179 22.45 -3.98 17.97
CA GLU A 179 23.55 -4.74 18.59
C GLU A 179 23.07 -6.11 19.11
N LYS A 180 21.89 -6.17 19.75
CA LYS A 180 21.27 -7.43 20.18
C LYS A 180 20.90 -8.31 18.98
N LEU A 181 20.27 -7.72 17.97
CA LEU A 181 19.87 -8.43 16.76
C LEU A 181 21.09 -9.02 16.04
N LYS A 182 22.20 -8.27 16.01
CA LYS A 182 23.48 -8.77 15.47
C LYS A 182 23.98 -9.98 16.26
N ALA A 183 23.94 -9.95 17.59
CA ALA A 183 24.34 -11.08 18.42
C ALA A 183 23.46 -12.32 18.19
N GLU A 184 22.15 -12.14 17.93
CA GLU A 184 21.25 -13.21 17.54
C GLU A 184 21.67 -13.80 16.15
N VAL A 185 22.00 -12.95 15.17
CA VAL A 185 22.49 -13.37 13.85
C VAL A 185 23.84 -14.08 13.95
N ASP A 186 24.76 -13.59 14.78
CA ASP A 186 26.10 -14.21 15.01
C ASP A 186 26.01 -15.64 15.56
N SER A 187 24.90 -16.01 16.20
CA SER A 187 24.68 -17.38 16.68
C SER A 187 24.37 -18.39 15.58
N ILE A 188 24.10 -17.93 14.35
CA ILE A 188 23.76 -18.78 13.18
C ILE A 188 25.04 -19.09 12.39
N ASP A 189 25.37 -20.36 12.27
CA ASP A 189 26.51 -20.80 11.44
C ASP A 189 26.13 -20.95 9.97
N SER A 190 26.11 -19.82 9.26
CA SER A 190 25.89 -19.79 7.81
C SER A 190 26.65 -18.64 7.15
N ASP A 191 26.95 -18.77 5.85
CA ASP A 191 27.59 -17.67 5.09
C ASP A 191 26.69 -16.43 5.01
N GLU A 192 25.38 -16.63 4.89
CA GLU A 192 24.38 -15.58 4.87
C GLU A 192 24.41 -14.79 6.21
N ALA A 193 24.48 -15.47 7.35
CA ALA A 193 24.59 -14.85 8.67
C ALA A 193 25.89 -14.07 8.84
N ARG A 194 27.02 -14.64 8.40
CA ARG A 194 28.34 -13.98 8.47
C ARG A 194 28.36 -12.68 7.65
N GLN A 195 27.82 -12.73 6.43
CA GLN A 195 27.73 -11.54 5.58
C GLN A 195 26.84 -10.47 6.21
N LEU A 196 25.63 -10.84 6.66
CA LEU A 196 24.69 -9.92 7.27
C LEU A 196 25.25 -9.30 8.56
N SER A 197 25.91 -10.09 9.41
CA SER A 197 26.58 -9.61 10.61
C SER A 197 27.68 -8.59 10.28
N SER A 198 28.46 -8.82 9.21
CA SER A 198 29.47 -7.86 8.74
C SER A 198 28.82 -6.54 8.30
N ASP A 199 27.69 -6.59 7.59
CA ASP A 199 26.98 -5.39 7.15
C ASP A 199 26.35 -4.64 8.33
N MET A 200 25.81 -5.35 9.33
CA MET A 200 25.35 -4.76 10.59
C MET A 200 26.49 -4.06 11.33
N GLN A 201 27.68 -4.66 11.36
CA GLN A 201 28.84 -4.07 12.03
C GLN A 201 29.25 -2.74 11.38
N LYS A 202 29.25 -2.64 10.06
CA LYS A 202 29.55 -1.36 9.35
C LYS A 202 28.62 -0.22 9.78
N ILE A 203 27.35 -0.50 9.99
CA ILE A 203 26.38 0.48 10.50
C ILE A 203 26.72 0.83 11.97
N LEU A 204 27.00 -0.16 12.79
CA LEU A 204 27.32 0.01 14.21
C LEU A 204 28.67 0.70 14.45
N ASP A 205 29.59 0.66 13.50
CA ASP A 205 30.87 1.37 13.59
C ASP A 205 30.71 2.89 13.41
N SER A 206 29.55 3.36 12.92
CA SER A 206 29.27 4.79 12.83
C SER A 206 29.12 5.43 14.21
N PRO A 207 29.50 6.72 14.38
CA PRO A 207 29.35 7.40 15.67
C PRO A 207 27.88 7.34 16.17
N PRO A 208 27.66 7.10 17.50
CA PRO A 208 26.31 6.98 18.06
C PRO A 208 25.38 8.17 17.75
N ASP A 209 25.92 9.40 17.87
CA ASP A 209 25.15 10.62 17.57
C ASP A 209 24.77 10.72 16.09
N TYR A 210 25.63 10.24 15.21
CA TYR A 210 25.36 10.16 13.78
C TYR A 210 24.24 9.17 13.52
N TYR A 211 24.35 7.94 14.05
CA TYR A 211 23.32 6.91 13.92
C TYR A 211 21.94 7.42 14.39
N GLY A 212 21.89 8.06 15.55
CA GLY A 212 20.66 8.63 16.13
C GLY A 212 20.00 9.67 15.22
N LYS A 213 20.80 10.51 14.56
CA LYS A 213 20.31 11.52 13.62
C LYS A 213 19.78 10.88 12.34
N VAL A 214 20.54 9.98 11.72
CA VAL A 214 20.20 9.41 10.42
C VAL A 214 19.04 8.42 10.50
N SER A 215 18.88 7.70 11.61
CA SER A 215 17.74 6.80 11.84
C SER A 215 16.45 7.51 12.28
N SER A 216 16.52 8.82 12.58
CA SER A 216 15.38 9.56 13.13
C SER A 216 14.15 9.59 12.19
N SER A 217 14.37 9.77 10.89
CA SER A 217 13.29 9.82 9.90
C SER A 217 12.55 8.48 9.81
N LEU A 218 13.28 7.37 9.80
CA LEU A 218 12.71 6.03 9.81
C LEU A 218 11.91 5.78 11.10
N ARG A 219 12.48 6.15 12.25
CA ARG A 219 11.83 6.00 13.55
C ARG A 219 10.51 6.77 13.61
N VAL A 220 10.49 8.01 13.12
CA VAL A 220 9.26 8.82 13.10
C VAL A 220 8.21 8.19 12.18
N ALA A 221 8.59 7.76 10.97
CA ALA A 221 7.68 7.10 10.05
C ALA A 221 7.07 5.82 10.65
N LEU A 222 7.89 4.97 11.27
CA LEU A 222 7.42 3.76 11.93
C LEU A 222 6.55 4.07 13.17
N MET A 223 6.86 5.11 13.94
CA MET A 223 5.99 5.56 15.03
C MET A 223 4.62 5.99 14.53
N GLU A 224 4.55 6.75 13.43
CA GLU A 224 3.27 7.17 12.83
C GLU A 224 2.43 5.98 12.37
N LEU A 225 3.07 4.98 11.75
CA LEU A 225 2.38 3.78 11.27
C LEU A 225 1.97 2.80 12.38
N THR A 226 2.62 2.84 13.55
CA THR A 226 2.39 1.85 14.61
C THR A 226 1.66 2.40 15.83
N SER A 227 1.28 3.70 15.83
CA SER A 227 0.66 4.36 16.97
C SER A 227 -0.80 4.74 16.72
N GLY A 228 -1.55 4.90 17.82
CA GLY A 228 -2.92 5.40 17.78
C GLY A 228 -3.86 4.54 16.93
N ASN A 229 -4.79 5.19 16.24
CA ASN A 229 -5.76 4.52 15.39
C ASN A 229 -5.12 3.92 14.13
N ILE A 230 -4.04 4.51 13.62
CA ILE A 230 -3.30 3.97 12.48
C ILE A 230 -2.67 2.64 12.84
N GLY A 231 -2.01 2.55 14.01
CA GLY A 231 -1.43 1.30 14.48
C GLY A 231 -2.44 0.16 14.67
N LYS A 232 -3.72 0.50 14.88
CA LYS A 232 -4.80 -0.51 14.96
C LYS A 232 -5.17 -1.08 13.58
N ILE A 233 -5.02 -0.31 12.51
CA ILE A 233 -5.40 -0.72 11.14
C ILE A 233 -4.22 -1.19 10.29
N ILE A 234 -2.99 -0.73 10.62
CA ILE A 234 -1.73 -1.18 9.98
C ILE A 234 -0.95 -2.11 10.94
N GLY A 235 -1.63 -2.69 11.89
CA GLY A 235 -1.02 -3.61 12.84
C GLY A 235 -0.92 -5.02 12.29
N LYS A 236 -0.51 -5.94 13.20
CA LYS A 236 -0.45 -7.35 12.88
C LYS A 236 -1.84 -7.86 12.55
N ALA A 237 -2.02 -8.28 11.30
CA ALA A 237 -3.14 -9.12 10.89
C ALA A 237 -2.61 -10.57 10.76
N ASP A 238 -3.45 -11.56 11.07
CA ASP A 238 -3.10 -12.96 10.84
C ASP A 238 -2.81 -13.23 9.36
N GLU A 239 -3.46 -12.46 8.47
CA GLU A 239 -3.21 -12.45 7.05
C GLU A 239 -3.50 -11.07 6.45
N ASN A 240 -2.80 -10.71 5.37
CA ASN A 240 -3.17 -9.56 4.55
C ASN A 240 -4.32 -9.96 3.61
N ARG A 241 -5.56 -9.86 4.09
CA ARG A 241 -6.77 -10.28 3.37
C ARG A 241 -6.89 -9.64 1.99
N PHE A 242 -6.48 -8.39 1.84
CA PHE A 242 -6.52 -7.67 0.57
C PHE A 242 -5.61 -8.33 -0.48
N LEU A 243 -4.33 -8.51 -0.16
CA LEU A 243 -3.36 -9.11 -1.07
C LEU A 243 -3.70 -10.58 -1.32
N LYS A 244 -4.07 -11.34 -0.29
CA LYS A 244 -4.47 -12.74 -0.42
C LYS A 244 -5.63 -12.92 -1.40
N ARG A 245 -6.69 -12.12 -1.30
CA ARG A 245 -7.81 -12.20 -2.24
C ARG A 245 -7.36 -11.95 -3.68
N LEU A 246 -6.52 -10.95 -3.91
CA LEU A 246 -6.01 -10.64 -5.25
C LEU A 246 -5.12 -11.77 -5.80
N GLU A 247 -4.25 -12.37 -4.99
CA GLU A 247 -3.42 -13.52 -5.38
C GLU A 247 -4.25 -14.77 -5.72
N GLU A 248 -5.34 -14.99 -5.00
CA GLU A 248 -6.31 -16.05 -5.29
C GLU A 248 -7.15 -15.76 -6.54
N GLY A 249 -6.93 -14.62 -7.22
CA GLY A 249 -7.73 -14.18 -8.36
C GLY A 249 -9.16 -13.74 -7.99
N LYS A 250 -9.41 -13.47 -6.71
CA LYS A 250 -10.69 -12.95 -6.22
C LYS A 250 -10.74 -11.44 -6.36
N ARG A 251 -11.93 -10.92 -6.57
CA ARG A 251 -12.17 -9.48 -6.73
C ARG A 251 -12.20 -8.77 -5.38
N VAL A 252 -11.88 -7.49 -5.40
CA VAL A 252 -11.86 -6.61 -4.23
C VAL A 252 -12.45 -5.25 -4.59
N ILE A 253 -13.25 -4.70 -3.70
CA ILE A 253 -13.69 -3.30 -3.72
C ILE A 253 -13.15 -2.68 -2.42
N MET A 254 -12.02 -1.99 -2.49
CA MET A 254 -11.37 -1.40 -1.32
C MET A 254 -11.52 0.11 -1.32
N ILE A 255 -11.99 0.66 -0.20
CA ILE A 255 -12.08 2.09 0.03
C ILE A 255 -11.15 2.44 1.19
N VAL A 256 -10.18 3.32 0.92
CA VAL A 256 -9.21 3.82 1.91
C VAL A 256 -9.55 5.27 2.21
N GLN A 257 -10.24 5.49 3.34
CA GLN A 257 -10.64 6.82 3.80
C GLN A 257 -9.68 7.31 4.88
N LEU A 258 -8.81 8.25 4.55
CA LEU A 258 -7.66 8.61 5.39
C LEU A 258 -7.93 9.77 6.36
N GLY A 259 -8.95 10.60 6.13
CA GLY A 259 -9.26 11.73 6.99
C GLY A 259 -8.15 12.78 7.07
N SER A 260 -7.54 13.12 5.94
CA SER A 260 -6.38 14.02 5.88
C SER A 260 -6.63 15.44 6.41
N LEU A 261 -7.91 15.84 6.55
CA LEU A 261 -8.30 17.10 7.18
C LEU A 261 -8.11 17.06 8.70
N ILE A 262 -8.06 15.89 9.31
CA ILE A 262 -7.87 15.68 10.75
C ILE A 262 -6.39 15.41 11.05
N THR A 263 -5.76 14.50 10.29
CA THR A 263 -4.38 14.04 10.53
C THR A 263 -3.60 13.96 9.22
N ARG A 264 -3.23 15.12 8.65
CA ARG A 264 -2.66 15.22 7.30
C ARG A 264 -1.46 14.30 7.06
N LYS A 265 -0.42 14.39 7.91
CA LYS A 265 0.83 13.66 7.71
C LYS A 265 0.61 12.15 7.77
N ALA A 266 -0.01 11.69 8.84
CA ALA A 266 -0.28 10.27 9.06
C ALA A 266 -1.19 9.66 7.97
N ALA A 267 -2.18 10.41 7.49
CA ALA A 267 -3.03 9.99 6.38
C ALA A 267 -2.24 9.75 5.09
N PHE A 268 -1.34 10.68 4.74
CA PHE A 268 -0.49 10.50 3.56
C PHE A 268 0.49 9.32 3.72
N THR A 269 1.02 9.09 4.92
CA THR A 269 1.90 7.96 5.19
C THR A 269 1.18 6.62 4.95
N VAL A 270 -0.04 6.46 5.49
CA VAL A 270 -0.88 5.28 5.23
C VAL A 270 -1.18 5.11 3.74
N GLY A 271 -1.57 6.20 3.07
CA GLY A 271 -1.85 6.16 1.62
C GLY A 271 -0.65 5.68 0.80
N LYS A 272 0.56 6.12 1.12
CA LYS A 272 1.80 5.68 0.46
C LYS A 272 2.06 4.19 0.68
N VAL A 273 1.86 3.69 1.89
CA VAL A 273 2.01 2.25 2.20
C VAL A 273 1.03 1.42 1.38
N VAL A 274 -0.25 1.82 1.33
CA VAL A 274 -1.26 1.12 0.52
C VAL A 274 -0.89 1.12 -0.95
N ILE A 275 -0.44 2.26 -1.50
CA ILE A 275 0.02 2.34 -2.90
C ILE A 275 1.22 1.42 -3.12
N SER A 276 2.19 1.39 -2.22
CA SER A 276 3.36 0.50 -2.30
C SER A 276 2.94 -0.97 -2.37
N MET A 277 1.98 -1.39 -1.53
CA MET A 277 1.44 -2.76 -1.56
C MET A 277 0.78 -3.10 -2.90
N ILE A 278 0.00 -2.18 -3.47
CA ILE A 278 -0.64 -2.37 -4.78
C ILE A 278 0.40 -2.48 -5.88
N GLN A 279 1.40 -1.60 -5.88
CA GLN A 279 2.49 -1.62 -6.86
C GLN A 279 3.28 -2.92 -6.83
N SER A 280 3.59 -3.41 -5.64
CA SER A 280 4.27 -4.70 -5.44
C SER A 280 3.43 -5.85 -6.00
N PHE A 281 2.13 -5.90 -5.69
CA PHE A 281 1.22 -6.90 -6.25
C PHE A 281 1.18 -6.85 -7.79
N VAL A 282 1.01 -5.66 -8.37
CA VAL A 282 1.00 -5.46 -9.83
C VAL A 282 2.32 -5.91 -10.44
N GLY A 283 3.46 -5.56 -9.82
CA GLY A 283 4.79 -6.01 -10.26
C GLY A 283 4.91 -7.54 -10.31
N ARG A 284 4.39 -8.24 -9.30
CA ARG A 284 4.37 -9.72 -9.28
C ARG A 284 3.50 -10.31 -10.40
N VAL A 285 2.32 -9.71 -10.64
CA VAL A 285 1.44 -10.15 -11.73
C VAL A 285 2.14 -10.02 -13.07
N PHE A 286 2.82 -8.90 -13.33
CA PHE A 286 3.62 -8.73 -14.55
C PHE A 286 4.77 -9.74 -14.64
N ALA A 287 5.54 -9.92 -13.56
CA ALA A 287 6.66 -10.86 -13.51
C ALA A 287 6.22 -12.32 -13.72
N SER A 288 5.00 -12.68 -13.29
CA SER A 288 4.45 -14.03 -13.48
C SER A 288 3.99 -14.34 -14.91
N GLY A 289 4.04 -13.38 -15.84
CA GLY A 289 3.53 -13.53 -17.20
C GLY A 289 1.99 -13.65 -17.27
N ARG A 290 1.28 -13.47 -16.18
CA ARG A 290 -0.19 -13.44 -16.16
C ARG A 290 -0.66 -12.18 -16.88
N LYS A 291 -1.60 -12.35 -17.81
CA LYS A 291 -2.26 -11.19 -18.42
C LYS A 291 -3.15 -10.53 -17.36
N VAL A 292 -2.89 -9.27 -17.08
CA VAL A 292 -3.82 -8.41 -16.34
C VAL A 292 -5.01 -8.17 -17.26
N THR A 293 -6.15 -8.66 -16.87
CA THR A 293 -7.42 -8.46 -17.60
C THR A 293 -8.31 -7.56 -16.78
#